data_473f1f9fc049f7a728fe2d5550632e30
#
_entry.id   473f1f9fc049f7a728fe2d5550632e30
#
_cell.length_a   1.000
_cell.length_b   1.000
_cell.length_c   1.000
_cell.angle_alpha   90.00
_cell.angle_beta   90.00
_cell.angle_gamma   90.00
#
_symmetry.space_group_name_H-M   'P 1'
#
loop_
_entity.id
_entity.type
_entity.pdbx_description
1 polymer ?
#
loop_
_entity_poly.entity_id
_entity_poly.type
_entity_poly.pdbx_seq_one_letter_code
_entity_poly.pdbx_strand_id
1 'polypeptide(L)'
;MVALCNCYFQISYAIIDKVEGDALNRQVLADNLDMDAFRAAALRCPLPPAVELIGEKWAFLILRGALNGLQHFEQFQAGLGIARNILSNRLGKLVEGGILERRSDPDDRRKVVYSLSAKGEALLPVVLSLRQWGEDWGHGQQDIMLADQRDGRPIQRIAIHAQDGRELSLHELMWVERSAGASLKRPRPA
;
A
#
# COMPACT_ATOMS: atom_id res chain seq x y z
N MET A 1 -15.82 -14.68 24.53
CA MET A 1 -14.89 -13.92 23.67
C MET A 1 -15.27 -13.93 22.19
N VAL A 2 -16.41 -14.51 21.82
CA VAL A 2 -16.97 -14.58 20.45
C VAL A 2 -18.04 -13.50 20.19
N ALA A 3 -18.54 -12.88 21.25
CA ALA A 3 -19.67 -11.93 21.12
C ALA A 3 -19.31 -10.51 20.65
N LEU A 4 -18.06 -10.07 20.81
CA LEU A 4 -17.65 -8.69 20.48
C LEU A 4 -17.36 -8.47 18.97
N CYS A 5 -17.06 -9.54 18.22
CA CYS A 5 -16.84 -9.46 16.78
C CYS A 5 -18.15 -9.39 15.99
N ASN A 6 -19.22 -9.93 16.56
CA ASN A 6 -20.53 -9.98 15.94
C ASN A 6 -21.24 -8.62 15.88
N CYS A 7 -20.90 -7.67 16.78
CA CYS A 7 -21.49 -6.33 16.78
C CYS A 7 -21.08 -5.51 15.55
N TYR A 8 -19.82 -5.59 15.10
CA TYR A 8 -19.36 -4.87 13.90
C TYR A 8 -20.04 -5.42 12.63
N PHE A 9 -20.31 -6.70 12.61
CA PHE A 9 -20.95 -7.41 11.49
C PHE A 9 -22.46 -7.13 11.43
N GLN A 10 -23.15 -7.14 12.57
CA GLN A 10 -24.60 -6.89 12.63
C GLN A 10 -24.97 -5.43 12.33
N ILE A 11 -24.13 -4.47 12.71
CA ILE A 11 -24.35 -3.05 12.40
C ILE A 11 -24.24 -2.82 10.90
N SER A 12 -23.26 -3.41 10.21
CA SER A 12 -23.13 -3.28 8.74
C SER A 12 -24.30 -3.90 7.98
N TYR A 13 -24.82 -5.06 8.42
CA TYR A 13 -25.91 -5.74 7.72
C TYR A 13 -27.29 -5.10 7.97
N ALA A 14 -27.55 -4.67 9.19
CA ALA A 14 -28.85 -4.08 9.55
C ALA A 14 -29.08 -2.68 8.94
N ILE A 15 -28.00 -2.00 8.54
CA ILE A 15 -28.04 -0.64 7.97
C ILE A 15 -28.12 -0.67 6.43
N ILE A 16 -27.53 -1.67 5.79
CA ILE A 16 -27.55 -1.80 4.33
C ILE A 16 -28.95 -2.05 3.77
N ASP A 17 -29.81 -2.77 4.50
CA ASP A 17 -31.17 -3.07 4.07
C ASP A 17 -32.18 -1.91 4.19
N LYS A 18 -31.78 -0.76 4.76
CA LYS A 18 -32.71 0.31 5.12
C LYS A 18 -32.49 1.70 4.53
N VAL A 19 -31.41 1.95 3.75
CA VAL A 19 -31.10 3.35 3.38
C VAL A 19 -30.81 3.50 1.89
N GLU A 20 -31.75 4.03 1.18
CA GLU A 20 -31.57 4.71 -0.10
C GLU A 20 -31.10 6.16 0.21
N GLY A 21 -29.80 6.49 -0.05
CA GLY A 21 -29.29 7.86 0.03
C GLY A 21 -27.89 8.03 0.65
N ASP A 22 -26.92 8.40 -0.17
CA ASP A 22 -25.47 8.43 0.13
C ASP A 22 -25.00 9.30 1.30
N ALA A 23 -25.66 10.41 1.59
CA ALA A 23 -25.20 11.36 2.61
C ALA A 23 -25.73 11.01 4.02
N LEU A 24 -26.97 10.54 4.11
CA LEU A 24 -27.63 10.19 5.36
C LEU A 24 -27.00 8.93 5.98
N ASN A 25 -26.52 8.01 5.14
CA ASN A 25 -25.92 6.74 5.57
C ASN A 25 -24.60 6.95 6.33
N ARG A 26 -23.78 7.91 5.95
CA ARG A 26 -22.50 8.20 6.63
C ARG A 26 -22.70 8.76 8.04
N GLN A 27 -23.72 9.59 8.24
CA GLN A 27 -24.02 10.19 9.53
C GLN A 27 -24.56 9.14 10.52
N VAL A 28 -25.49 8.29 10.07
CA VAL A 28 -26.07 7.22 10.88
C VAL A 28 -25.03 6.15 11.27
N LEU A 29 -24.05 5.88 10.38
CA LEU A 29 -22.94 4.98 10.68
C LEU A 29 -21.99 5.58 11.74
N ALA A 30 -21.76 6.89 11.70
CA ALA A 30 -20.89 7.57 12.67
C ALA A 30 -21.53 7.61 14.07
N ASP A 31 -22.84 7.82 14.14
CA ASP A 31 -23.58 7.97 15.42
C ASP A 31 -23.75 6.63 16.18
N ASN A 32 -23.61 5.49 15.50
CA ASN A 32 -23.75 4.15 16.07
C ASN A 32 -22.45 3.33 16.10
N LEU A 33 -21.30 3.95 15.85
CA LEU A 33 -20.02 3.25 15.84
C LEU A 33 -19.60 2.86 17.26
N ASP A 34 -19.51 1.57 17.53
CA ASP A 34 -18.88 1.07 18.75
C ASP A 34 -17.38 1.34 18.71
N MET A 35 -16.96 2.40 19.38
CA MET A 35 -15.57 2.86 19.41
C MET A 35 -14.62 1.87 20.06
N ASP A 36 -15.08 1.05 20.99
CA ASP A 36 -14.23 0.05 21.64
C ASP A 36 -14.03 -1.15 20.74
N ALA A 37 -15.05 -1.60 20.04
CA ALA A 37 -14.94 -2.61 18.99
C ALA A 37 -14.04 -2.13 17.83
N PHE A 38 -14.18 -0.87 17.41
CA PHE A 38 -13.34 -0.26 16.39
C PHE A 38 -11.85 -0.22 16.81
N ARG A 39 -11.56 0.22 18.04
CA ARG A 39 -10.20 0.24 18.58
C ARG A 39 -9.61 -1.16 18.66
N ALA A 40 -10.37 -2.14 19.13
CA ALA A 40 -9.93 -3.53 19.20
C ALA A 40 -9.63 -4.13 17.82
N ALA A 41 -10.40 -3.78 16.79
CA ALA A 41 -10.14 -4.16 15.41
C ALA A 41 -8.91 -3.43 14.85
N ALA A 42 -8.76 -2.13 15.12
CA ALA A 42 -7.62 -1.33 14.69
C ALA A 42 -6.28 -1.86 15.24
N LEU A 43 -6.24 -2.33 16.48
CA LEU A 43 -5.03 -2.94 17.08
C LEU A 43 -4.58 -4.22 16.38
N ARG A 44 -5.49 -4.93 15.68
CA ARG A 44 -5.19 -6.14 14.91
C ARG A 44 -5.02 -5.87 13.41
N CYS A 45 -5.26 -4.64 12.98
CA CYS A 45 -5.14 -4.24 11.59
C CYS A 45 -3.65 -4.22 11.16
N PRO A 46 -3.28 -4.83 10.03
CA PRO A 46 -1.90 -4.79 9.53
C PRO A 46 -1.52 -3.43 8.93
N LEU A 47 -2.48 -2.52 8.72
CA LEU A 47 -2.21 -1.23 8.08
C LEU A 47 -1.36 -0.28 8.94
N PRO A 48 -1.61 -0.07 10.26
CA PRO A 48 -0.80 0.84 11.06
C PRO A 48 0.70 0.51 11.02
N PRO A 49 1.16 -0.74 11.28
CA PRO A 49 2.60 -1.05 11.20
C PRO A 49 3.16 -0.92 9.78
N ALA A 50 2.36 -1.14 8.75
CA ALA A 50 2.80 -0.90 7.37
C ALA A 50 3.00 0.60 7.10
N VAL A 51 2.06 1.44 7.55
CA VAL A 51 2.16 2.90 7.41
C VAL A 51 3.32 3.46 8.25
N GLU A 52 3.56 2.95 9.45
CA GLU A 52 4.71 3.35 10.27
C GLU A 52 6.04 3.12 9.53
N LEU A 53 6.13 2.03 8.78
CA LEU A 53 7.34 1.69 8.03
C LEU A 53 7.54 2.54 6.77
N ILE A 54 6.47 2.80 6.00
CA ILE A 54 6.57 3.43 4.68
C ILE A 54 5.83 4.77 4.54
N GLY A 55 5.03 5.17 5.53
CA GLY A 55 4.09 6.31 5.43
C GLY A 55 4.74 7.70 5.42
N GLU A 56 6.06 7.79 5.46
CA GLU A 56 6.77 9.06 5.37
C GLU A 56 7.10 9.43 3.92
N LYS A 57 6.99 10.72 3.60
CA LYS A 57 7.27 11.27 2.26
C LYS A 57 8.54 10.68 1.63
N TRP A 58 9.64 10.68 2.36
CA TRP A 58 10.92 10.25 1.81
C TRP A 58 11.01 8.74 1.60
N ALA A 59 10.30 7.92 2.38
CA ALA A 59 10.22 6.48 2.17
C ALA A 59 9.59 6.16 0.80
N PHE A 60 8.46 6.78 0.47
CA PHE A 60 7.82 6.62 -0.84
C PHE A 60 8.70 7.11 -1.99
N LEU A 61 9.38 8.25 -1.84
CA LEU A 61 10.25 8.77 -2.90
C LEU A 61 11.49 7.90 -3.11
N ILE A 62 12.07 7.34 -2.04
CA ILE A 62 13.19 6.38 -2.13
C ILE A 62 12.71 5.08 -2.80
N LEU A 63 11.54 4.54 -2.42
CA LEU A 63 10.94 3.37 -3.07
C LEU A 63 10.74 3.60 -4.57
N ARG A 64 10.16 4.74 -4.94
CA ARG A 64 10.03 5.13 -6.36
C ARG A 64 11.40 5.18 -7.05
N GLY A 65 12.42 5.75 -6.39
CA GLY A 65 13.78 5.79 -6.93
C GLY A 65 14.35 4.39 -7.15
N ALA A 66 14.21 3.51 -6.18
CA ALA A 66 14.66 2.11 -6.28
C ALA A 66 13.93 1.33 -7.37
N LEU A 67 12.60 1.50 -7.49
CA LEU A 67 11.80 0.92 -8.57
C LEU A 67 12.22 1.42 -9.97
N ASN A 68 12.80 2.63 -10.05
CA ASN A 68 13.37 3.19 -11.28
C ASN A 68 14.88 2.92 -11.45
N GLY A 69 15.45 2.02 -10.63
CA GLY A 69 16.84 1.57 -10.78
C GLY A 69 17.89 2.39 -10.04
N LEU A 70 17.53 3.32 -9.16
CA LEU A 70 18.52 3.96 -8.29
C LEU A 70 19.02 2.96 -7.26
N GLN A 71 20.34 2.81 -7.16
CA GLN A 71 20.96 1.81 -6.30
C GLN A 71 22.02 2.37 -5.35
N HIS A 72 22.63 3.52 -5.70
CA HIS A 72 23.69 4.10 -4.89
C HIS A 72 23.23 5.33 -4.10
N PHE A 73 23.83 5.56 -2.95
CA PHE A 73 23.50 6.67 -2.06
C PHE A 73 23.50 8.02 -2.80
N GLU A 74 24.51 8.25 -3.60
CA GLU A 74 24.69 9.49 -4.37
C GLU A 74 23.62 9.67 -5.44
N GLN A 75 23.16 8.56 -6.06
CA GLN A 75 22.06 8.58 -7.03
C GLN A 75 20.75 8.99 -6.36
N PHE A 76 20.43 8.39 -5.20
CA PHE A 76 19.26 8.81 -4.43
C PHE A 76 19.35 10.26 -3.99
N GLN A 77 20.50 10.68 -3.49
CA GLN A 77 20.70 12.05 -3.03
C GLN A 77 20.49 13.06 -4.16
N ALA A 78 21.13 12.85 -5.30
CA ALA A 78 21.03 13.72 -6.46
C ALA A 78 19.63 13.68 -7.09
N GLY A 79 19.07 12.48 -7.30
CA GLY A 79 17.80 12.31 -7.98
C GLY A 79 16.58 12.79 -7.17
N LEU A 80 16.67 12.79 -5.84
CA LEU A 80 15.56 13.19 -4.95
C LEU A 80 15.76 14.58 -4.34
N GLY A 81 16.95 15.18 -4.44
CA GLY A 81 17.25 16.46 -3.79
C GLY A 81 17.15 16.39 -2.26
N ILE A 82 17.41 15.23 -1.67
CA ILE A 82 17.25 14.98 -0.24
C ILE A 82 18.54 15.29 0.53
N ALA A 83 18.41 15.86 1.72
CA ALA A 83 19.55 16.09 2.60
C ALA A 83 20.22 14.77 3.03
N ARG A 84 21.55 14.74 3.06
CA ARG A 84 22.38 13.54 3.32
C ARG A 84 21.98 12.79 4.60
N ASN A 85 21.78 13.52 5.70
CA ASN A 85 21.42 12.95 7.00
C ASN A 85 20.01 12.31 6.97
N ILE A 86 19.07 12.96 6.28
CA ILE A 86 17.70 12.44 6.11
C ILE A 86 17.73 11.16 5.27
N LEU A 87 18.44 11.19 4.12
CA LEU A 87 18.57 10.02 3.26
C LEU A 87 19.20 8.84 4.01
N SER A 88 20.30 9.05 4.74
CA SER A 88 20.98 8.02 5.51
C SER A 88 20.04 7.37 6.52
N ASN A 89 19.28 8.18 7.27
CA ASN A 89 18.31 7.68 8.24
C ASN A 89 17.19 6.86 7.56
N ARG A 90 16.66 7.34 6.43
CA ARG A 90 15.56 6.67 5.73
C ARG A 90 16.00 5.36 5.07
N LEU A 91 17.15 5.35 4.42
CA LEU A 91 17.73 4.11 3.87
C LEU A 91 17.97 3.08 4.98
N GLY A 92 18.50 3.51 6.14
CA GLY A 92 18.66 2.65 7.31
C GLY A 92 17.35 2.00 7.75
N LYS A 93 16.30 2.80 7.95
CA LYS A 93 14.97 2.32 8.35
C LYS A 93 14.36 1.35 7.33
N LEU A 94 14.51 1.62 6.04
CA LEU A 94 14.01 0.74 4.98
C LEU A 94 14.78 -0.59 4.93
N VAL A 95 16.08 -0.58 5.24
CA VAL A 95 16.89 -1.80 5.35
C VAL A 95 16.50 -2.58 6.61
N GLU A 96 16.40 -1.94 7.77
CA GLU A 96 15.94 -2.54 9.02
C GLU A 96 14.54 -3.15 8.88
N GLY A 97 13.65 -2.47 8.18
CA GLY A 97 12.30 -2.94 7.86
C GLY A 97 12.25 -4.04 6.80
N GLY A 98 13.40 -4.41 6.21
CA GLY A 98 13.51 -5.44 5.19
C GLY A 98 12.86 -5.07 3.85
N ILE A 99 12.68 -3.77 3.58
CA ILE A 99 12.17 -3.25 2.29
C ILE A 99 13.32 -3.15 1.29
N LEU A 100 14.48 -2.66 1.76
CA LEU A 100 15.70 -2.63 0.97
C LEU A 100 16.71 -3.62 1.54
N GLU A 101 17.53 -4.15 0.67
CA GLU A 101 18.75 -4.85 1.00
C GLU A 101 19.95 -3.93 0.77
N ARG A 102 20.95 -4.04 1.64
CA ARG A 102 22.19 -3.30 1.57
C ARG A 102 23.34 -4.27 1.37
N ARG A 103 24.07 -4.13 0.27
CA ARG A 103 25.22 -4.98 -0.07
C ARG A 103 26.42 -4.13 -0.48
N SER A 104 27.63 -4.69 -0.39
CA SER A 104 28.80 -4.09 -1.04
C SER A 104 28.66 -4.22 -2.56
N ASP A 105 29.08 -3.18 -3.27
CA ASP A 105 29.12 -3.21 -4.73
C ASP A 105 30.13 -4.29 -5.19
N PRO A 106 29.75 -5.19 -6.11
CA PRO A 106 30.64 -6.22 -6.61
C PRO A 106 31.87 -5.65 -7.33
N ASP A 107 31.75 -4.50 -7.99
CA ASP A 107 32.80 -3.87 -8.78
C ASP A 107 33.67 -2.90 -7.94
N ASP A 108 33.11 -2.32 -6.87
CA ASP A 108 33.86 -1.45 -5.95
C ASP A 108 33.40 -1.66 -4.50
N ARG A 109 34.11 -2.49 -3.75
CA ARG A 109 33.80 -2.83 -2.34
C ARG A 109 33.70 -1.63 -1.40
N ARG A 110 34.15 -0.44 -1.81
CA ARG A 110 34.00 0.78 -1.02
C ARG A 110 32.63 1.41 -1.18
N LYS A 111 31.91 1.02 -2.22
CA LYS A 111 30.54 1.46 -2.50
C LYS A 111 29.51 0.51 -1.92
N VAL A 112 28.34 1.06 -1.70
CA VAL A 112 27.18 0.33 -1.19
C VAL A 112 26.07 0.39 -2.25
N VAL A 113 25.47 -0.76 -2.50
CA VAL A 113 24.29 -0.94 -3.35
C VAL A 113 23.09 -1.17 -2.46
N TYR A 114 22.02 -0.44 -2.73
CA TYR A 114 20.69 -0.66 -2.16
C TYR A 114 19.80 -1.24 -3.26
N SER A 115 19.20 -2.37 -2.99
CA SER A 115 18.26 -3.04 -3.91
C SER A 115 16.94 -3.33 -3.21
N LEU A 116 15.85 -3.42 -3.95
CA LEU A 116 14.60 -3.89 -3.38
C LEU A 116 14.73 -5.34 -2.95
N SER A 117 14.20 -5.67 -1.79
CA SER A 117 13.92 -7.05 -1.41
C SER A 117 12.61 -7.51 -2.04
N ALA A 118 12.28 -8.80 -1.98
CA ALA A 118 10.96 -9.31 -2.38
C ALA A 118 9.80 -8.60 -1.63
N LYS A 119 10.03 -8.19 -0.36
CA LYS A 119 9.08 -7.38 0.42
C LYS A 119 8.96 -5.97 -0.14
N GLY A 120 10.05 -5.38 -0.61
CA GLY A 120 10.07 -4.06 -1.24
C GLY A 120 9.39 -4.07 -2.62
N GLU A 121 9.65 -5.08 -3.44
CA GLU A 121 8.99 -5.27 -4.74
C GLU A 121 7.48 -5.42 -4.60
N ALA A 122 7.01 -6.10 -3.56
CA ALA A 122 5.58 -6.25 -3.26
C ALA A 122 4.86 -4.91 -2.95
N LEU A 123 5.58 -3.81 -2.75
CA LEU A 123 5.02 -2.46 -2.61
C LEU A 123 4.75 -1.76 -3.94
N LEU A 124 5.16 -2.33 -5.08
CA LEU A 124 4.93 -1.73 -6.39
C LEU A 124 3.46 -1.34 -6.63
N PRO A 125 2.45 -2.21 -6.35
CA PRO A 125 1.06 -1.83 -6.52
C PRO A 125 0.64 -0.63 -5.65
N VAL A 126 1.17 -0.51 -4.43
CA VAL A 126 0.87 0.61 -3.52
C VAL A 126 1.41 1.93 -4.09
N VAL A 127 2.65 1.93 -4.57
CA VAL A 127 3.28 3.11 -5.19
C VAL A 127 2.53 3.52 -6.46
N LEU A 128 2.14 2.55 -7.29
CA LEU A 128 1.39 2.81 -8.53
C LEU A 128 -0.03 3.31 -8.24
N SER A 129 -0.74 2.74 -7.24
CA SER A 129 -2.07 3.22 -6.86
C SER A 129 -2.01 4.67 -6.36
N LEU A 130 -0.99 5.01 -5.55
CA LEU A 130 -0.81 6.39 -5.09
C LEU A 130 -0.46 7.34 -6.25
N ARG A 131 0.36 6.88 -7.20
CA ARG A 131 0.66 7.63 -8.42
C ARG A 131 -0.59 7.88 -9.25
N GLN A 132 -1.39 6.85 -9.52
CA GLN A 132 -2.65 6.97 -10.26
C GLN A 132 -3.63 7.93 -9.60
N TRP A 133 -3.76 7.86 -8.27
CA TRP A 133 -4.55 8.82 -7.51
C TRP A 133 -4.01 10.26 -7.66
N GLY A 134 -2.69 10.44 -7.65
CA GLY A 134 -2.06 11.74 -7.87
C GLY A 134 -2.28 12.28 -9.28
N GLU A 135 -2.34 11.43 -10.30
CA GLU A 135 -2.66 11.80 -11.68
C GLU A 135 -4.13 12.24 -11.83
N ASP A 136 -5.05 11.56 -11.14
CA ASP A 136 -6.49 11.85 -11.23
C ASP A 136 -6.90 13.11 -10.43
N TRP A 137 -6.28 13.34 -9.28
CA TRP A 137 -6.70 14.37 -8.32
C TRP A 137 -5.62 15.41 -8.03
N GLY A 138 -4.40 15.18 -8.43
CA GLY A 138 -3.26 16.05 -8.20
C GLY A 138 -3.02 17.02 -9.35
N HIS A 139 -1.94 17.74 -9.24
CA HIS A 139 -1.47 18.65 -10.25
C HIS A 139 -0.24 18.06 -10.93
N GLY A 140 -0.41 17.46 -12.07
CA GLY A 140 0.70 16.99 -12.89
C GLY A 140 0.30 15.91 -13.87
N GLN A 141 0.47 16.19 -15.14
CA GLN A 141 0.51 15.17 -16.18
C GLN A 141 1.97 14.70 -16.29
N GLN A 142 2.18 13.41 -16.29
CA GLN A 142 3.49 12.84 -16.60
C GLN A 142 3.42 12.21 -18.00
N ASP A 143 4.37 12.61 -18.84
CA ASP A 143 4.53 12.02 -20.18
C ASP A 143 5.13 10.59 -20.14
N ILE A 144 5.41 10.08 -18.93
CA ILE A 144 6.01 8.76 -18.71
C ILE A 144 4.98 7.82 -18.08
N MET A 145 4.71 6.71 -18.75
CA MET A 145 3.83 5.64 -18.29
C MET A 145 4.62 4.34 -18.06
N LEU A 146 4.12 3.50 -17.17
CA LEU A 146 4.64 2.15 -16.99
C LEU A 146 4.04 1.24 -18.07
N ALA A 147 4.89 0.46 -18.73
CA ALA A 147 4.51 -0.42 -19.81
C ALA A 147 5.04 -1.85 -19.57
N ASP A 148 4.37 -2.84 -20.18
CA ASP A 148 4.87 -4.20 -20.23
C ASP A 148 6.14 -4.26 -21.10
N GLN A 149 7.20 -4.84 -20.54
CA GLN A 149 8.49 -4.95 -21.22
C GLN A 149 8.44 -5.83 -22.48
N ARG A 150 7.46 -6.73 -22.59
CA ARG A 150 7.35 -7.69 -23.72
C ARG A 150 6.85 -7.04 -24.99
N ASP A 151 5.88 -6.12 -24.87
CA ASP A 151 5.19 -5.55 -26.02
C ASP A 151 5.15 -4.02 -26.03
N GLY A 152 5.69 -3.37 -24.99
CA GLY A 152 5.73 -1.92 -24.84
C GLY A 152 4.36 -1.29 -24.58
N ARG A 153 3.32 -2.07 -24.32
CA ARG A 153 1.98 -1.52 -24.06
C ARG A 153 1.85 -1.03 -22.64
N PRO A 154 1.12 0.05 -22.41
CA PRO A 154 0.81 0.53 -21.06
C PRO A 154 0.15 -0.57 -20.23
N ILE A 155 0.54 -0.69 -18.96
CA ILE A 155 -0.16 -1.57 -18.03
C ILE A 155 -1.58 -1.06 -17.78
N GLN A 156 -2.49 -1.97 -17.42
CA GLN A 156 -3.81 -1.59 -16.95
C GLN A 156 -3.71 -0.80 -15.63
N ARG A 157 -4.68 0.08 -15.41
CA ARG A 157 -4.79 0.77 -14.11
C ARG A 157 -5.06 -0.24 -13.01
N ILE A 158 -4.50 0.04 -11.84
CA ILE A 158 -4.77 -0.76 -10.65
C ILE A 158 -6.20 -0.47 -10.21
N ALA A 159 -7.00 -1.52 -10.10
CA ALA A 159 -8.38 -1.47 -9.65
C ALA A 159 -8.67 -2.64 -8.71
N ILE A 160 -9.74 -2.55 -7.95
CA ILE A 160 -10.20 -3.64 -7.08
C ILE A 160 -11.12 -4.53 -7.91
N HIS A 161 -10.82 -5.83 -7.95
CA HIS A 161 -11.59 -6.79 -8.72
C HIS A 161 -12.19 -7.87 -7.82
N ALA A 162 -13.41 -8.28 -8.15
CA ALA A 162 -14.02 -9.50 -7.63
C ALA A 162 -13.31 -10.74 -8.18
N GLN A 163 -13.61 -11.92 -7.63
CA GLN A 163 -13.02 -13.18 -8.11
C GLN A 163 -13.43 -13.55 -9.54
N ASP A 164 -14.56 -13.03 -10.01
CA ASP A 164 -15.06 -13.19 -11.39
C ASP A 164 -14.44 -12.19 -12.39
N GLY A 165 -13.51 -11.33 -11.90
CA GLY A 165 -12.80 -10.32 -12.70
C GLY A 165 -13.52 -8.98 -12.86
N ARG A 166 -14.74 -8.84 -12.32
CA ARG A 166 -15.50 -7.59 -12.34
C ARG A 166 -14.84 -6.55 -11.46
N GLU A 167 -14.68 -5.33 -11.94
CA GLU A 167 -14.20 -4.20 -11.15
C GLU A 167 -15.23 -3.80 -10.09
N LEU A 168 -14.76 -3.49 -8.89
CA LEU A 168 -15.59 -3.17 -7.74
C LEU A 168 -15.35 -1.73 -7.27
N SER A 169 -16.44 -1.01 -7.06
CA SER A 169 -16.46 0.29 -6.39
C SER A 169 -16.52 0.14 -4.87
N LEU A 170 -16.31 1.24 -4.14
CA LEU A 170 -16.38 1.25 -2.67
C LEU A 170 -17.72 0.71 -2.12
N HIS A 171 -18.83 1.02 -2.81
CA HIS A 171 -20.18 0.63 -2.37
C HIS A 171 -20.48 -0.86 -2.55
N GLU A 172 -19.68 -1.57 -3.33
CA GLU A 172 -19.79 -3.00 -3.57
C GLU A 172 -18.88 -3.83 -2.65
N LEU A 173 -18.12 -3.18 -1.77
CA LEU A 173 -17.19 -3.83 -0.84
C LEU A 173 -17.80 -3.91 0.55
N MET A 174 -17.56 -5.04 1.22
CA MET A 174 -17.88 -5.24 2.63
C MET A 174 -16.71 -5.89 3.38
N TRP A 175 -16.59 -5.58 4.65
CA TRP A 175 -15.66 -6.27 5.53
C TRP A 175 -16.32 -7.53 6.08
N VAL A 176 -15.65 -8.66 5.91
CA VAL A 176 -16.12 -9.96 6.45
C VAL A 176 -15.05 -10.57 7.33
N GLU A 177 -15.48 -11.27 8.39
CA GLU A 177 -14.55 -12.06 9.20
C GLU A 177 -13.93 -13.18 8.37
N ARG A 178 -12.64 -13.36 8.54
CA ARG A 178 -11.96 -14.53 7.99
C ARG A 178 -12.40 -15.74 8.82
N SER A 179 -13.30 -16.58 8.30
CA SER A 179 -13.63 -17.86 8.93
C SER A 179 -12.35 -18.69 9.10
N ALA A 180 -12.21 -19.33 10.26
CA ALA A 180 -11.09 -20.24 10.55
C ALA A 180 -11.13 -21.38 9.52
N GLY A 181 -10.26 -21.33 8.51
CA GLY A 181 -10.22 -22.30 7.41
C GLY A 181 -10.20 -21.72 6.00
N ALA A 182 -10.59 -20.47 5.80
CA ALA A 182 -10.43 -19.80 4.51
C ALA A 182 -8.96 -19.38 4.31
N SER A 183 -8.12 -20.33 3.91
CA SER A 183 -6.77 -20.05 3.45
C SER A 183 -6.87 -19.36 2.10
N LEU A 184 -6.64 -18.05 2.08
CA LEU A 184 -6.29 -17.36 0.84
C LEU A 184 -4.92 -17.89 0.42
N LYS A 185 -4.90 -18.88 -0.47
CA LYS A 185 -3.66 -19.29 -1.14
C LYS A 185 -3.13 -18.07 -1.89
N ARG A 186 -2.06 -17.47 -1.37
CA ARG A 186 -1.28 -16.53 -2.16
C ARG A 186 -0.78 -17.26 -3.40
N PRO A 187 -0.93 -16.70 -4.60
CA PRO A 187 -0.19 -17.22 -5.74
C PRO A 187 1.30 -17.19 -5.37
N ARG A 188 2.00 -18.31 -5.52
CA ARG A 188 3.46 -18.34 -5.39
C ARG A 188 4.03 -17.49 -6.51
N PRO A 189 5.01 -16.62 -6.23
CA PRO A 189 5.77 -16.00 -7.31
C PRO A 189 6.43 -17.11 -8.14
N ALA A 190 6.30 -16.98 -9.46
CA ALA A 190 6.95 -17.86 -10.43
C ALA A 190 8.46 -17.67 -10.40
#